data_9864919ec0e9c33a7edf79b71a177031
#
_entry.id   9864919ec0e9c33a7edf79b71a177031
#
_cell.length_a   1.000
_cell.length_b   1.000
_cell.length_c   1.000
_cell.angle_alpha   90.00
_cell.angle_beta   90.00
_cell.angle_gamma   90.00
#
_symmetry.space_group_name_H-M   'P 1'
#
loop_
_entity.id
_entity.type
_entity.pdbx_description
1 polymer ?
#
loop_
_entity_poly.entity_id
_entity_poly.type
_entity_poly.pdbx_seq_one_letter_code
_entity_poly.pdbx_strand_id
1 'polypeptide(L)'
;AINYTNKTQFIFRIAKGFLEEYDERVNDSMPDELLRIPYENIVYIGDSATDIPCMRLVKSKGGYSIGVFDPQKDNRGKVYQLFSDGRINFYAPADYSANSEISKFMKQIINEISAKESIKIELRILKQPAEAFKIKKSIEDIARAYPVKMSAKEKREFEQMTSTLESLIPGNID
;
A
#
# COMPACT_ATOMS: atom_id res chain seq x y z
N ALA A 1 5.25 14.42 25.51
CA ALA A 1 4.78 15.43 24.54
C ALA A 1 5.09 14.94 23.12
N ILE A 2 4.10 14.97 22.25
CA ILE A 2 4.27 14.58 20.84
C ILE A 2 4.99 15.75 20.13
N ASN A 3 6.17 15.48 19.61
CA ASN A 3 6.96 16.44 18.83
C ASN A 3 6.98 16.06 17.33
N TYR A 4 7.67 16.84 16.50
CA TYR A 4 7.79 16.61 15.05
C TYR A 4 8.25 15.20 14.68
N THR A 5 9.23 14.69 15.38
CA THR A 5 9.87 13.40 15.08
C THR A 5 8.93 12.24 15.41
N ASN A 6 8.24 12.32 16.55
CA ASN A 6 7.34 11.26 17.01
C ASN A 6 6.12 11.12 16.08
N LYS A 7 5.54 12.22 15.58
CA LYS A 7 4.39 12.15 14.67
C LYS A 7 4.72 11.34 13.40
N THR A 8 5.88 11.58 12.80
CA THR A 8 6.30 10.86 11.60
C THR A 8 6.54 9.38 11.88
N GLN A 9 7.12 9.06 13.06
CA GLN A 9 7.34 7.67 13.47
C GLN A 9 6.03 6.89 13.63
N PHE A 10 4.95 7.52 14.10
CA PHE A 10 3.64 6.87 14.17
C PHE A 10 3.10 6.47 12.79
N ILE A 11 3.35 7.27 11.76
CA ILE A 11 2.96 6.89 10.39
C ILE A 11 3.70 5.64 9.94
N PHE A 12 5.01 5.52 10.20
CA PHE A 12 5.77 4.31 9.91
C PHE A 12 5.25 3.10 10.69
N ARG A 13 4.92 3.28 11.97
CA ARG A 13 4.34 2.22 12.81
C ARG A 13 3.01 1.72 12.26
N ILE A 14 2.12 2.63 11.88
CA ILE A 14 0.82 2.30 11.29
C ILE A 14 1.02 1.55 9.97
N ALA A 15 1.86 2.07 9.08
CA ALA A 15 2.11 1.45 7.78
C ALA A 15 2.67 0.04 7.92
N LYS A 16 3.63 -0.18 8.82
CA LYS A 16 4.27 -1.49 9.04
C LYS A 16 3.48 -2.42 9.97
N GLY A 17 2.55 -1.89 10.76
CA GLY A 17 1.77 -2.66 11.73
C GLY A 17 2.48 -2.92 13.07
N PHE A 18 3.57 -2.20 13.37
CA PHE A 18 4.31 -2.29 14.64
C PHE A 18 3.85 -1.18 15.58
N LEU A 19 2.74 -1.39 16.27
CA LEU A 19 2.06 -0.33 17.03
C LEU A 19 2.64 -0.10 18.43
N GLU A 20 3.38 -1.06 18.97
CA GLU A 20 4.02 -0.94 20.28
C GLU A 20 5.13 0.11 20.27
N GLU A 21 5.14 0.99 21.27
CA GLU A 21 6.04 2.16 21.33
C GLU A 21 7.52 1.77 21.26
N TYR A 22 7.90 0.67 21.88
CA TYR A 22 9.29 0.19 21.99
C TYR A 22 9.66 -0.88 20.94
N ASP A 23 8.79 -1.14 19.98
CA ASP A 23 9.09 -2.11 18.92
C ASP A 23 10.09 -1.51 17.93
N GLU A 24 11.35 -1.94 18.02
CA GLU A 24 12.45 -1.46 17.19
C GLU A 24 12.35 -1.90 15.73
N ARG A 25 11.55 -2.94 15.42
CA ARG A 25 11.34 -3.43 14.06
C ARG A 25 10.73 -2.36 13.13
N VAL A 26 10.19 -1.29 13.70
CA VAL A 26 9.76 -0.12 12.91
C VAL A 26 10.89 0.45 12.05
N ASN A 27 12.15 0.25 12.44
CA ASN A 27 13.32 0.74 11.72
C ASN A 27 13.82 -0.23 10.64
N ASP A 28 13.36 -1.49 10.65
CA ASP A 28 13.76 -2.49 9.66
C ASP A 28 13.27 -2.08 8.26
N SER A 29 14.05 -2.42 7.23
CA SER A 29 13.59 -2.26 5.84
C SER A 29 12.44 -3.24 5.57
N MET A 30 11.36 -2.72 5.01
CA MET A 30 10.19 -3.52 4.63
C MET A 30 9.76 -3.15 3.22
N PRO A 31 9.67 -4.13 2.30
CA PRO A 31 9.10 -3.91 0.98
C PRO A 31 7.68 -3.35 1.04
N ASP A 32 7.32 -2.48 0.11
CA ASP A 32 5.99 -1.83 0.12
C ASP A 32 4.84 -2.85 0.03
N GLU A 33 5.06 -4.00 -0.61
CA GLU A 33 4.08 -5.09 -0.73
C GLU A 33 3.78 -5.81 0.60
N LEU A 34 4.67 -5.68 1.59
CA LEU A 34 4.54 -6.28 2.92
C LEU A 34 3.98 -5.29 3.96
N LEU A 35 3.76 -4.04 3.58
CA LEU A 35 3.15 -3.07 4.47
C LEU A 35 1.73 -3.50 4.85
N ARG A 36 1.42 -3.46 6.14
CA ARG A 36 0.07 -3.73 6.64
C ARG A 36 -0.94 -2.72 6.09
N ILE A 37 -0.54 -1.46 6.03
CA ILE A 37 -1.31 -0.38 5.43
C ILE A 37 -0.40 0.34 4.43
N PRO A 38 -0.61 0.16 3.11
CA PRO A 38 0.11 0.92 2.10
C PRO A 38 -0.05 2.42 2.32
N TYR A 39 1.01 3.19 2.10
CA TYR A 39 0.96 4.65 2.30
C TYR A 39 -0.11 5.33 1.44
N GLU A 40 -0.37 4.82 0.24
CA GLU A 40 -1.43 5.32 -0.65
C GLU A 40 -2.85 5.18 -0.08
N ASN A 41 -3.02 4.35 0.95
CA ASN A 41 -4.28 4.18 1.68
C ASN A 41 -4.32 5.00 2.97
N ILE A 42 -3.33 5.85 3.22
CA ILE A 42 -3.27 6.73 4.39
C ILE A 42 -3.78 8.11 4.01
N VAL A 43 -4.68 8.64 4.82
CA VAL A 43 -5.11 10.04 4.77
C VAL A 43 -4.63 10.75 6.03
N TYR A 44 -3.85 11.81 5.87
CA TYR A 44 -3.37 12.63 6.97
C TYR A 44 -4.08 13.99 6.98
N ILE A 45 -4.69 14.33 8.11
CA ILE A 45 -5.34 15.63 8.31
C ILE A 45 -4.57 16.39 9.37
N GLY A 46 -4.21 17.64 9.10
CA GLY A 46 -3.45 18.46 10.04
C GLY A 46 -3.68 19.97 9.85
N ASP A 47 -3.43 20.73 10.91
CA ASP A 47 -3.67 22.17 10.97
C ASP A 47 -2.41 22.99 11.31
N SER A 48 -1.31 22.32 11.65
CA SER A 48 -0.15 22.96 12.25
C SER A 48 1.14 22.75 11.46
N ALA A 49 2.13 23.61 11.74
CA ALA A 49 3.48 23.48 11.19
C ALA A 49 4.14 22.14 11.57
N THR A 50 3.76 21.57 12.73
CA THR A 50 4.29 20.28 13.19
C THR A 50 3.77 19.09 12.37
N ASP A 51 2.70 19.28 11.59
CA ASP A 51 2.10 18.25 10.73
C ASP A 51 2.75 18.19 9.34
N ILE A 52 3.47 19.26 8.95
CA ILE A 52 4.05 19.38 7.61
C ILE A 52 4.94 18.18 7.23
N PRO A 53 5.85 17.67 8.07
CA PRO A 53 6.65 16.49 7.74
C PRO A 53 5.79 15.26 7.46
N CYS A 54 4.73 15.05 8.25
CA CYS A 54 3.79 13.95 8.10
C CYS A 54 2.98 14.06 6.80
N MET A 55 2.43 15.25 6.53
CA MET A 55 1.71 15.57 5.30
C MET A 55 2.57 15.30 4.07
N ARG A 56 3.82 15.79 4.09
CA ARG A 56 4.76 15.58 2.99
C ARG A 56 5.10 14.10 2.81
N LEU A 57 5.35 13.36 3.90
CA LEU A 57 5.63 11.94 3.84
C LEU A 57 4.48 11.18 3.18
N VAL A 58 3.26 11.34 3.70
CA VAL A 58 2.07 10.64 3.20
C VAL A 58 1.85 10.97 1.72
N LYS A 59 1.86 12.25 1.35
CA LYS A 59 1.69 12.68 -0.04
C LYS A 59 2.77 12.12 -0.96
N SER A 60 4.05 12.17 -0.55
CA SER A 60 5.17 11.69 -1.37
C SER A 60 5.14 10.19 -1.63
N LYS A 61 4.43 9.45 -0.78
CA LYS A 61 4.22 8.01 -0.87
C LYS A 61 2.88 7.63 -1.51
N GLY A 62 2.18 8.57 -2.14
CA GLY A 62 0.93 8.35 -2.87
C GLY A 62 -0.33 8.42 -2.03
N GLY A 63 -0.23 8.69 -0.73
CA GLY A 63 -1.38 8.94 0.14
C GLY A 63 -1.92 10.36 0.03
N TYR A 64 -2.90 10.68 0.85
CA TYR A 64 -3.59 11.97 0.82
C TYR A 64 -3.29 12.80 2.05
N SER A 65 -3.03 14.09 1.85
CA SER A 65 -2.81 15.06 2.92
C SER A 65 -3.77 16.21 2.80
N ILE A 66 -4.50 16.50 3.88
CA ILE A 66 -5.51 17.54 3.97
C ILE A 66 -5.05 18.58 5.00
N GLY A 67 -4.87 19.82 4.56
CA GLY A 67 -4.63 20.94 5.46
C GLY A 67 -5.96 21.54 5.93
N VAL A 68 -6.16 21.69 7.23
CA VAL A 68 -7.36 22.29 7.76
C VAL A 68 -7.06 23.63 8.43
N PHE A 69 -8.02 24.53 8.40
CA PHE A 69 -7.93 25.85 9.03
C PHE A 69 -9.20 26.17 9.81
N ASP A 70 -9.03 26.98 10.86
CA ASP A 70 -10.16 27.52 11.62
C ASP A 70 -10.77 28.70 10.84
N PRO A 71 -12.05 28.61 10.38
CA PRO A 71 -12.66 29.69 9.61
C PRO A 71 -12.84 30.99 10.40
N GLN A 72 -12.78 30.94 11.73
CA GLN A 72 -12.88 32.11 12.61
C GLN A 72 -11.53 32.81 12.85
N LYS A 73 -10.43 32.15 12.48
CA LYS A 73 -9.07 32.69 12.61
C LYS A 73 -8.49 32.99 11.23
N ASP A 74 -7.75 34.10 11.12
CA ASP A 74 -7.05 34.45 9.88
C ASP A 74 -5.76 33.61 9.72
N ASN A 75 -5.92 32.28 9.59
CA ASN A 75 -4.80 31.35 9.40
C ASN A 75 -4.81 30.61 8.06
N ARG A 76 -5.70 30.99 7.16
CA ARG A 76 -5.84 30.39 5.81
C ARG A 76 -4.56 30.50 4.98
N GLY A 77 -3.82 31.57 5.11
CA GLY A 77 -2.59 31.81 4.35
C GLY A 77 -1.59 30.65 4.47
N LYS A 78 -1.51 29.99 5.63
CA LYS A 78 -0.62 28.86 5.84
C LYS A 78 -1.01 27.64 4.98
N VAL A 79 -2.28 27.28 4.98
CA VAL A 79 -2.74 26.12 4.18
C VAL A 79 -2.72 26.41 2.69
N TYR A 80 -2.98 27.63 2.27
CA TYR A 80 -2.82 28.07 0.88
C TYR A 80 -1.36 27.95 0.42
N GLN A 81 -0.42 28.36 1.25
CA GLN A 81 0.99 28.19 0.97
C GLN A 81 1.38 26.72 0.85
N LEU A 82 0.92 25.86 1.79
CA LEU A 82 1.19 24.42 1.74
C LEU A 82 0.62 23.78 0.47
N PHE A 83 -0.56 24.21 0.02
CA PHE A 83 -1.16 23.71 -1.22
C PHE A 83 -0.38 24.20 -2.44
N SER A 84 -0.04 25.51 -2.50
CA SER A 84 0.77 26.10 -3.57
C SER A 84 2.15 25.45 -3.69
N ASP A 85 2.79 25.15 -2.53
CA ASP A 85 4.08 24.45 -2.46
C ASP A 85 3.97 22.95 -2.80
N GLY A 86 2.77 22.45 -3.12
CA GLY A 86 2.54 21.06 -3.43
C GLY A 86 2.71 20.09 -2.25
N ARG A 87 2.64 20.58 -0.99
CA ARG A 87 2.86 19.76 0.21
C ARG A 87 1.61 19.02 0.68
N ILE A 88 0.44 19.48 0.29
CA ILE A 88 -0.86 18.87 0.59
C ILE A 88 -1.66 18.65 -0.69
N ASN A 89 -2.68 17.79 -0.63
CA ASN A 89 -3.56 17.49 -1.78
C ASN A 89 -4.81 18.36 -1.77
N PHE A 90 -5.28 18.73 -0.57
CA PHE A 90 -6.54 19.42 -0.39
C PHE A 90 -6.47 20.30 0.87
N TYR A 91 -7.32 21.33 0.92
CA TYR A 91 -7.50 22.13 2.13
C TYR A 91 -8.98 22.46 2.32
N ALA A 92 -9.41 22.59 3.57
CA ALA A 92 -10.79 22.93 3.91
C ALA A 92 -10.87 23.58 5.30
N PRO A 93 -12.00 24.24 5.62
CA PRO A 93 -12.32 24.59 7.00
C PRO A 93 -12.33 23.34 7.89
N ALA A 94 -11.94 23.47 9.16
CA ALA A 94 -11.96 22.39 10.15
C ALA A 94 -13.40 22.03 10.58
N ASP A 95 -14.24 21.70 9.60
CA ASP A 95 -15.62 21.26 9.76
C ASP A 95 -15.70 19.76 9.40
N TYR A 96 -16.01 18.95 10.39
CA TYR A 96 -16.13 17.49 10.28
C TYR A 96 -17.59 17.01 10.21
N SER A 97 -18.54 17.90 9.98
CA SER A 97 -19.94 17.53 9.82
C SER A 97 -20.17 16.70 8.53
N ALA A 98 -21.28 15.97 8.48
CA ALA A 98 -21.57 14.99 7.44
C ALA A 98 -21.59 15.56 6.00
N ASN A 99 -21.85 16.86 5.84
CA ASN A 99 -21.95 17.54 4.53
C ASN A 99 -20.82 18.54 4.28
N SER A 100 -19.82 18.58 5.16
CA SER A 100 -18.66 19.45 5.04
C SER A 100 -17.81 19.11 3.80
N GLU A 101 -16.93 20.04 3.42
CA GLU A 101 -15.97 19.83 2.34
C GLU A 101 -15.04 18.65 2.63
N ILE A 102 -14.56 18.53 3.89
CA ILE A 102 -13.75 17.40 4.32
C ILE A 102 -14.50 16.08 4.13
N SER A 103 -15.77 16.03 4.60
CA SER A 103 -16.58 14.81 4.48
C SER A 103 -16.82 14.40 3.03
N LYS A 104 -17.08 15.33 2.15
CA LYS A 104 -17.23 15.07 0.71
C LYS A 104 -15.95 14.56 0.09
N PHE A 105 -14.82 15.20 0.39
CA PHE A 105 -13.52 14.81 -0.14
C PHE A 105 -13.06 13.45 0.39
N MET A 106 -13.26 13.19 1.69
CA MET A 106 -12.98 11.89 2.29
C MET A 106 -13.76 10.75 1.63
N LYS A 107 -15.04 10.95 1.30
CA LYS A 107 -15.84 9.94 0.58
C LYS A 107 -15.26 9.65 -0.81
N GLN A 108 -14.79 10.68 -1.52
CA GLN A 108 -14.16 10.51 -2.84
C GLN A 108 -12.84 9.70 -2.70
N ILE A 109 -12.00 10.04 -1.72
CA ILE A 109 -10.75 9.30 -1.45
C ILE A 109 -11.05 7.83 -1.12
N ILE A 110 -12.02 7.56 -0.24
CA ILE A 110 -12.38 6.20 0.14
C ILE A 110 -12.85 5.39 -1.08
N ASN A 111 -13.67 5.98 -1.93
CA ASN A 111 -14.15 5.34 -3.16
C ASN A 111 -12.98 5.05 -4.12
N GLU A 112 -12.04 5.98 -4.27
CA GLU A 112 -10.86 5.80 -5.11
C GLU A 112 -9.96 4.68 -4.57
N ILE A 113 -9.67 4.68 -3.26
CA ILE A 113 -8.89 3.64 -2.60
C ILE A 113 -9.57 2.27 -2.79
N SER A 114 -10.88 2.20 -2.56
CA SER A 114 -11.65 0.96 -2.72
C SER A 114 -11.58 0.41 -4.16
N ALA A 115 -11.72 1.28 -5.15
CA ALA A 115 -11.62 0.88 -6.56
C ALA A 115 -10.20 0.38 -6.91
N LYS A 116 -9.16 1.09 -6.45
CA LYS A 116 -7.76 0.67 -6.65
C LYS A 116 -7.47 -0.68 -6.01
N GLU A 117 -7.90 -0.88 -4.77
CA GLU A 117 -7.69 -2.15 -4.06
C GLU A 117 -8.44 -3.32 -4.74
N SER A 118 -9.64 -3.09 -5.24
CA SER A 118 -10.38 -4.09 -6.03
C SER A 118 -9.59 -4.54 -7.26
N ILE A 119 -9.05 -3.58 -8.02
CA ILE A 119 -8.21 -3.89 -9.20
C ILE A 119 -6.95 -4.65 -8.79
N LYS A 120 -6.28 -4.28 -7.70
CA LYS A 120 -5.09 -4.99 -7.21
C LYS A 120 -5.40 -6.44 -6.84
N ILE A 121 -6.56 -6.69 -6.22
CA ILE A 121 -7.00 -8.05 -5.88
C ILE A 121 -7.19 -8.87 -7.16
N GLU A 122 -7.89 -8.33 -8.16
CA GLU A 122 -8.10 -9.01 -9.44
C GLU A 122 -6.77 -9.31 -10.14
N LEU A 123 -5.87 -8.33 -10.21
CA LEU A 123 -4.54 -8.51 -10.80
C LEU A 123 -3.72 -9.58 -10.06
N ARG A 124 -3.83 -9.65 -8.72
CA ARG A 124 -3.16 -10.69 -7.94
C ARG A 124 -3.70 -12.08 -8.26
N ILE A 125 -5.02 -12.21 -8.40
CA ILE A 125 -5.67 -13.47 -8.79
C ILE A 125 -5.19 -13.91 -10.18
N LEU A 126 -5.11 -13.00 -11.15
CA LEU A 126 -4.64 -13.31 -12.51
C LEU A 126 -3.14 -13.61 -12.58
N LYS A 127 -2.34 -13.03 -11.69
CA LYS A 127 -0.89 -13.21 -11.66
C LYS A 127 -0.48 -14.62 -11.23
N GLN A 128 -1.20 -15.23 -10.29
CA GLN A 128 -0.88 -16.57 -9.76
C GLN A 128 -0.80 -17.66 -10.85
N PRO A 129 -1.83 -17.86 -11.69
CA PRO A 129 -1.75 -18.87 -12.75
C PRO A 129 -0.70 -18.53 -13.81
N ALA A 130 -0.48 -17.26 -14.12
CA ALA A 130 0.55 -16.85 -15.06
C ALA A 130 1.97 -17.15 -14.57
N GLU A 131 2.23 -16.95 -13.29
CA GLU A 131 3.51 -17.32 -12.65
C GLU A 131 3.68 -18.84 -12.58
N ALA A 132 2.64 -19.57 -12.20
CA ALA A 132 2.66 -21.04 -12.19
C ALA A 132 2.97 -21.61 -13.59
N PHE A 133 2.34 -21.07 -14.63
CA PHE A 133 2.61 -21.44 -16.01
C PHE A 133 4.06 -21.19 -16.41
N LYS A 134 4.61 -20.02 -16.06
CA LYS A 134 6.00 -19.66 -16.34
C LYS A 134 6.99 -20.62 -15.66
N ILE A 135 6.74 -20.94 -14.39
CA ILE A 135 7.58 -21.87 -13.63
C ILE A 135 7.51 -23.27 -14.24
N LYS A 136 6.31 -23.78 -14.54
CA LYS A 136 6.12 -25.08 -15.19
C LYS A 136 6.90 -25.17 -16.49
N LYS A 137 6.75 -24.21 -17.38
CA LYS A 137 7.46 -24.14 -18.65
C LYS A 137 8.99 -24.14 -18.46
N SER A 138 9.50 -23.36 -17.50
CA SER A 138 10.94 -23.34 -17.19
C SER A 138 11.44 -24.71 -16.72
N ILE A 139 10.68 -25.43 -15.89
CA ILE A 139 11.00 -26.77 -15.42
C ILE A 139 11.04 -27.76 -16.60
N GLU A 140 10.06 -27.73 -17.50
CA GLU A 140 10.02 -28.57 -18.68
C GLU A 140 11.21 -28.32 -19.62
N ASP A 141 11.56 -27.06 -19.83
CA ASP A 141 12.70 -26.67 -20.68
C ASP A 141 14.03 -27.17 -20.08
N ILE A 142 14.21 -27.04 -18.75
CA ILE A 142 15.41 -27.54 -18.06
C ILE A 142 15.46 -29.07 -18.12
N ALA A 143 14.35 -29.76 -17.86
CA ALA A 143 14.29 -31.22 -17.92
C ALA A 143 14.60 -31.76 -19.33
N ARG A 144 14.21 -31.02 -20.36
CA ARG A 144 14.51 -31.35 -21.76
C ARG A 144 15.98 -31.12 -22.11
N ALA A 145 16.57 -30.00 -21.62
CA ALA A 145 17.95 -29.65 -21.91
C ALA A 145 18.95 -30.52 -21.14
N TYR A 146 18.59 -30.97 -19.93
CA TYR A 146 19.44 -31.76 -19.04
C TYR A 146 18.71 -33.00 -18.54
N PRO A 147 18.61 -34.07 -19.38
CA PRO A 147 17.94 -35.30 -19.00
C PRO A 147 18.75 -35.99 -17.89
N VAL A 148 18.31 -35.86 -16.64
CA VAL A 148 18.90 -36.50 -15.46
C VAL A 148 18.17 -37.84 -15.21
N LYS A 149 18.97 -38.88 -14.89
CA LYS A 149 18.39 -40.15 -14.38
C LYS A 149 17.93 -39.91 -12.94
N MET A 150 16.64 -39.71 -12.76
CA MET A 150 16.00 -39.59 -11.45
C MET A 150 15.76 -40.93 -10.80
N SER A 151 15.97 -41.05 -9.51
CA SER A 151 15.50 -42.18 -8.71
C SER A 151 13.97 -42.19 -8.66
N ALA A 152 13.37 -43.30 -8.27
CA ALA A 152 11.92 -43.40 -8.15
C ALA A 152 11.30 -42.41 -7.16
N LYS A 153 12.06 -42.02 -6.11
CA LYS A 153 11.65 -41.02 -5.13
C LYS A 153 11.63 -39.60 -5.74
N GLU A 154 12.72 -39.21 -6.38
CA GLU A 154 12.84 -37.90 -7.04
C GLU A 154 11.83 -37.71 -8.15
N LYS A 155 11.53 -38.77 -8.88
CA LYS A 155 10.49 -38.73 -9.92
C LYS A 155 9.10 -38.47 -9.35
N ARG A 156 8.74 -39.08 -8.23
CA ARG A 156 7.48 -38.83 -7.53
C ARG A 156 7.39 -37.38 -6.99
N GLU A 157 8.47 -36.88 -6.40
CA GLU A 157 8.53 -35.51 -5.91
C GLU A 157 8.39 -34.49 -7.04
N PHE A 158 9.01 -34.75 -8.19
CA PHE A 158 8.88 -33.93 -9.39
C PHE A 158 7.46 -33.95 -9.96
N GLU A 159 6.85 -35.12 -10.06
CA GLU A 159 5.45 -35.30 -10.52
C GLU A 159 4.46 -34.59 -9.57
N GLN A 160 4.68 -34.65 -8.27
CA GLN A 160 3.86 -33.96 -7.29
C GLN A 160 3.99 -32.43 -7.41
N MET A 161 5.20 -31.93 -7.61
CA MET A 161 5.45 -30.49 -7.80
C MET A 161 4.79 -29.98 -9.08
N THR A 162 4.93 -30.69 -10.19
CA THR A 162 4.30 -30.30 -11.48
C THR A 162 2.79 -30.37 -11.41
N SER A 163 2.21 -31.37 -10.75
CA SER A 163 0.77 -31.46 -10.52
C SER A 163 0.23 -30.30 -9.66
N THR A 164 1.00 -29.89 -8.64
CA THR A 164 0.63 -28.72 -7.83
C THR A 164 0.60 -27.45 -8.68
N LEU A 165 1.60 -27.24 -9.55
CA LEU A 165 1.63 -26.08 -10.46
C LEU A 165 0.46 -26.13 -11.47
N GLU A 166 0.11 -27.31 -11.98
CA GLU A 166 -1.03 -27.49 -12.87
C GLU A 166 -2.36 -27.12 -12.22
N SER A 167 -2.53 -27.43 -10.93
CA SER A 167 -3.75 -27.08 -10.20
C SER A 167 -3.96 -25.58 -10.04
N LEU A 168 -2.90 -24.77 -10.17
CA LEU A 168 -2.95 -23.30 -10.11
C LEU A 168 -3.23 -22.65 -11.47
N ILE A 169 -3.14 -23.44 -12.56
CA ILE A 169 -3.40 -22.96 -13.92
C ILE A 169 -4.83 -23.36 -14.26
N PRO A 170 -5.74 -22.43 -14.55
CA PRO A 170 -7.09 -22.76 -14.99
C PRO A 170 -7.01 -23.72 -16.20
N GLY A 171 -7.79 -24.79 -16.19
CA GLY A 171 -7.87 -25.71 -17.30
C GLY A 171 -8.19 -24.98 -18.60
N ASN A 172 -7.65 -25.43 -19.72
CA ASN A 172 -8.07 -24.95 -21.01
C ASN A 172 -9.59 -25.09 -21.09
N ILE A 173 -10.27 -23.98 -21.21
CA ILE A 173 -11.67 -23.97 -21.63
C ILE A 173 -11.59 -24.23 -23.14
N ASP A 174 -11.80 -25.48 -23.51
CA ASP A 174 -12.00 -25.88 -24.90
C ASP A 174 -13.25 -25.19 -25.47
#